data_961359e0cabcb66ccd78166e20c420ac
#
_entry.id   961359e0cabcb66ccd78166e20c420ac
#
_cell.length_a   1.000
_cell.length_b   1.000
_cell.length_c   1.000
_cell.angle_alpha   90.00
_cell.angle_beta   90.00
_cell.angle_gamma   90.00
#
_symmetry.space_group_name_H-M   'P 1'
#
loop_
_entity.id
_entity.type
_entity.pdbx_description
1 polymer ?
#
loop_
_entity_poly.entity_id
_entity_poly.type
_entity_poly.pdbx_seq_one_letter_code
_entity_poly.pdbx_strand_id
1 'polypeptide(L)'
;MVAEESIDRMIEYAVINRFNNIVVQVRGRGDAFYNSAFVPKSSLIKNVDFDPLAYLIPKAKQKGLKVHVWLNTYLLWSSSVMPIQKDHLIHTRKDWIDSNTTSPLNIMGELKKSRIKSNGFEGLYLSPGHPNVNKHLLKVFKELVENYDIDGLHLDYIRFHDSGYGKNPYSIANYRKFNAST
;
A
#
# COMPACT_ATOMS: atom_id res chain seq x y z
N MET A 1 -5.72 16.80 0.29
CA MET A 1 -6.46 16.56 -0.97
C MET A 1 -5.42 16.52 -2.09
N VAL A 2 -5.47 15.50 -2.94
CA VAL A 2 -4.56 15.41 -4.09
C VAL A 2 -5.22 16.11 -5.27
N ALA A 3 -4.56 17.17 -5.79
CA ALA A 3 -5.02 17.99 -6.90
C ALA A 3 -3.82 18.38 -7.76
N GLU A 4 -4.08 18.76 -9.00
CA GLU A 4 -3.06 19.20 -9.97
C GLU A 4 -2.14 20.29 -9.40
N GLU A 5 -2.73 21.34 -8.81
CA GLU A 5 -1.97 22.46 -8.24
C GLU A 5 -1.03 22.03 -7.09
N SER A 6 -1.40 21.01 -6.33
CA SER A 6 -0.52 20.50 -5.27
C SER A 6 0.69 19.72 -5.82
N ILE A 7 0.48 19.03 -6.94
CA ILE A 7 1.55 18.34 -7.68
C ILE A 7 2.48 19.37 -8.33
N ASP A 8 1.93 20.37 -9.00
CA ASP A 8 2.73 21.40 -9.65
C ASP A 8 3.60 22.16 -8.64
N ARG A 9 3.04 22.57 -7.50
CA ARG A 9 3.81 23.22 -6.41
C ARG A 9 4.92 22.31 -5.86
N MET A 10 4.67 21.00 -5.73
CA MET A 10 5.68 20.05 -5.27
C MET A 10 6.83 19.94 -6.29
N ILE A 11 6.52 19.87 -7.59
CA ILE A 11 7.53 19.83 -8.66
C ILE A 11 8.35 21.14 -8.65
N GLU A 12 7.70 22.30 -8.58
CA GLU A 12 8.38 23.60 -8.52
C GLU A 12 9.31 23.68 -7.29
N TYR A 13 8.83 23.26 -6.13
CA TYR A 13 9.64 23.20 -4.91
C TYR A 13 10.88 22.34 -5.09
N ALA A 14 10.73 21.15 -5.69
CA ALA A 14 11.85 20.25 -5.94
C ALA A 14 12.90 20.88 -6.88
N VAL A 15 12.45 21.56 -7.95
CA VAL A 15 13.33 22.23 -8.92
C VAL A 15 14.07 23.40 -8.27
N ILE A 16 13.36 24.29 -7.55
CA ILE A 16 13.95 25.45 -6.89
C ILE A 16 15.03 25.03 -5.88
N ASN A 17 14.79 23.93 -5.17
CA ASN A 17 15.73 23.39 -4.18
C ASN A 17 16.78 22.43 -4.78
N ARG A 18 16.85 22.34 -6.12
CA ARG A 18 17.84 21.54 -6.85
C ARG A 18 17.83 20.04 -6.52
N PHE A 19 16.66 19.50 -6.19
CA PHE A 19 16.49 18.05 -6.15
C PHE A 19 16.58 17.47 -7.56
N ASN A 20 17.06 16.25 -7.68
CA ASN A 20 17.13 15.52 -8.93
C ASN A 20 16.25 14.25 -8.92
N ASN A 21 15.70 13.92 -7.76
CA ASN A 21 14.80 12.80 -7.58
C ASN A 21 13.62 13.21 -6.69
N ILE A 22 12.46 12.64 -6.97
CA ILE A 22 11.28 12.70 -6.10
C ILE A 22 10.78 11.28 -5.81
N VAL A 23 10.36 11.04 -4.57
CA VAL A 23 9.75 9.78 -4.15
C VAL A 23 8.30 10.08 -3.77
N VAL A 24 7.37 9.51 -4.52
CA VAL A 24 5.93 9.77 -4.34
C VAL A 24 5.20 8.55 -3.85
N GLN A 25 4.45 8.66 -2.77
CA GLN A 25 3.67 7.56 -2.25
C GLN A 25 2.44 7.34 -3.13
N VAL A 26 2.38 6.19 -3.80
CA VAL A 26 1.29 5.81 -4.70
C VAL A 26 0.35 4.77 -4.12
N ARG A 27 0.76 4.07 -3.04
CA ARG A 27 -0.07 3.13 -2.30
C ARG A 27 0.21 3.29 -0.80
N GLY A 28 -0.77 3.84 -0.08
CA GLY A 28 -0.60 4.15 1.33
C GLY A 28 -1.22 3.12 2.27
N ARG A 29 -2.46 2.71 2.02
CA ARG A 29 -3.28 1.87 2.91
C ARG A 29 -4.12 0.84 2.15
N GLY A 30 -3.50 0.14 1.19
CA GLY A 30 -4.22 -0.78 0.32
C GLY A 30 -5.11 -0.09 -0.71
N ASP A 31 -4.94 1.21 -0.89
CA ASP A 31 -5.58 2.09 -1.87
C ASP A 31 -4.54 2.72 -2.81
N ALA A 32 -4.95 3.16 -3.99
CA ALA A 32 -4.06 3.70 -5.02
C ALA A 32 -4.25 5.20 -5.24
N PHE A 33 -3.15 5.92 -5.42
CA PHE A 33 -3.09 7.31 -5.92
C PHE A 33 -2.79 7.35 -7.43
N TYR A 34 -3.25 6.34 -8.16
CA TYR A 34 -3.16 6.17 -9.61
C TYR A 34 -4.33 5.32 -10.09
N ASN A 35 -4.51 5.15 -11.39
CA ASN A 35 -5.53 4.28 -11.94
C ASN A 35 -5.06 2.83 -11.90
N SER A 36 -5.57 2.05 -10.95
CA SER A 36 -5.24 0.64 -10.77
C SER A 36 -6.42 -0.27 -11.12
N ALA A 37 -6.13 -1.41 -11.76
CA ALA A 37 -7.08 -2.50 -11.95
C ALA A 37 -7.16 -3.45 -10.74
N PHE A 38 -6.24 -3.34 -9.77
CA PHE A 38 -6.10 -4.31 -8.67
C PHE A 38 -6.41 -3.76 -7.29
N VAL A 39 -6.35 -2.45 -7.10
CA VAL A 39 -6.61 -1.79 -5.82
C VAL A 39 -7.52 -0.58 -6.01
N PRO A 40 -8.42 -0.29 -5.06
CA PRO A 40 -9.33 0.83 -5.19
C PRO A 40 -8.60 2.16 -5.18
N LYS A 41 -9.13 3.12 -5.92
CA LYS A 41 -8.62 4.51 -5.87
C LYS A 41 -8.80 5.10 -4.47
N SER A 42 -7.82 5.83 -4.00
CA SER A 42 -7.87 6.49 -2.68
C SER A 42 -9.00 7.52 -2.62
N SER A 43 -9.76 7.51 -1.51
CA SER A 43 -10.80 8.51 -1.24
C SER A 43 -10.27 9.94 -1.06
N LEU A 44 -8.96 10.11 -0.98
CA LEU A 44 -8.30 11.42 -0.95
C LEU A 44 -8.24 12.08 -2.34
N ILE A 45 -8.54 11.32 -3.39
CA ILE A 45 -8.69 11.82 -4.77
C ILE A 45 -10.19 12.04 -4.99
N LYS A 46 -10.62 13.30 -5.05
CA LYS A 46 -12.04 13.63 -5.24
C LYS A 46 -12.54 13.43 -6.66
N ASN A 47 -11.71 13.80 -7.63
CA ASN A 47 -12.03 13.56 -9.04
C ASN A 47 -11.64 12.12 -9.39
N VAL A 48 -12.63 11.26 -9.57
CA VAL A 48 -12.43 9.83 -9.87
C VAL A 48 -11.72 9.58 -11.21
N ASP A 49 -11.82 10.50 -12.14
CA ASP A 49 -11.19 10.41 -13.46
C ASP A 49 -9.74 10.89 -13.45
N PHE A 50 -9.33 11.61 -12.39
CA PHE A 50 -7.97 12.13 -12.27
C PHE A 50 -6.99 11.02 -11.87
N ASP A 51 -5.90 10.90 -12.64
CA ASP A 51 -4.76 10.05 -12.32
C ASP A 51 -3.56 10.91 -11.89
N PRO A 52 -3.30 11.04 -10.58
CA PRO A 52 -2.20 11.87 -10.09
C PRO A 52 -0.83 11.45 -10.59
N LEU A 53 -0.60 10.13 -10.75
CA LEU A 53 0.70 9.62 -11.17
C LEU A 53 0.93 9.87 -12.66
N ALA A 54 -0.08 9.63 -13.50
CA ALA A 54 -0.01 9.93 -14.93
C ALA A 54 0.17 11.44 -15.20
N TYR A 55 -0.40 12.30 -14.34
CA TYR A 55 -0.22 13.75 -14.43
C TYR A 55 1.19 14.19 -14.00
N LEU A 56 1.71 13.59 -12.92
CA LEU A 56 2.98 13.98 -12.31
C LEU A 56 4.18 13.64 -13.18
N ILE A 57 4.23 12.40 -13.72
CA ILE A 57 5.44 11.87 -14.38
C ILE A 57 5.94 12.74 -15.53
N PRO A 58 5.14 13.08 -16.54
CA PRO A 58 5.63 13.88 -17.67
C PRO A 58 6.11 15.25 -17.25
N LYS A 59 5.43 15.89 -16.28
CA LYS A 59 5.81 17.21 -15.78
C LYS A 59 7.13 17.20 -15.01
N ALA A 60 7.32 16.20 -14.14
CA ALA A 60 8.55 16.01 -13.39
C ALA A 60 9.74 15.72 -14.32
N LYS A 61 9.55 14.82 -15.29
CA LYS A 61 10.60 14.49 -16.28
C LYS A 61 10.96 15.65 -17.17
N GLN A 62 10.00 16.48 -17.58
CA GLN A 62 10.26 17.72 -18.32
C GLN A 62 11.18 18.69 -17.56
N LYS A 63 11.15 18.64 -16.22
CA LYS A 63 12.00 19.42 -15.33
C LYS A 63 13.31 18.69 -14.94
N GLY A 64 13.61 17.55 -15.52
CA GLY A 64 14.81 16.75 -15.25
C GLY A 64 14.78 15.98 -13.94
N LEU A 65 13.60 15.82 -13.31
CA LEU A 65 13.43 15.04 -12.09
C LEU A 65 13.20 13.57 -12.42
N LYS A 66 13.88 12.69 -11.71
CA LYS A 66 13.56 11.25 -11.67
C LYS A 66 12.39 11.00 -10.72
N VAL A 67 11.49 10.10 -11.11
CA VAL A 67 10.29 9.78 -10.35
C VAL A 67 10.39 8.34 -9.82
N HIS A 68 10.48 8.22 -8.50
CA HIS A 68 10.41 6.95 -7.80
C HIS A 68 9.05 6.84 -7.11
N VAL A 69 8.40 5.69 -7.22
CA VAL A 69 7.13 5.44 -6.55
C VAL A 69 7.32 4.65 -5.27
N TRP A 70 6.62 5.04 -4.22
CA TRP A 70 6.66 4.41 -2.90
C TRP A 70 5.35 3.70 -2.62
N LEU A 71 5.45 2.42 -2.24
CA LEU A 71 4.32 1.57 -1.86
C LEU A 71 4.52 1.01 -0.46
N ASN A 72 3.51 1.17 0.39
CA ASN A 72 3.40 0.38 1.61
C ASN A 72 2.96 -1.04 1.22
N THR A 73 3.86 -2.00 1.30
CA THR A 73 3.69 -3.34 0.74
C THR A 73 2.64 -4.15 1.50
N TYR A 74 2.89 -4.48 2.76
CA TYR A 74 1.97 -5.28 3.57
C TYR A 74 1.03 -4.46 4.45
N LEU A 75 1.33 -3.19 4.74
CA LEU A 75 0.40 -2.34 5.47
C LEU A 75 -0.90 -2.19 4.68
N LEU A 76 -2.00 -2.67 5.26
CA LEU A 76 -3.31 -2.69 4.62
C LEU A 76 -4.17 -1.50 5.03
N TRP A 77 -4.21 -1.19 6.34
CA TRP A 77 -5.06 -0.11 6.83
C TRP A 77 -4.61 0.41 8.20
N SER A 78 -4.45 1.71 8.34
CA SER A 78 -3.96 2.38 9.56
C SER A 78 -4.93 3.41 10.14
N SER A 79 -6.21 3.41 9.73
CA SER A 79 -7.24 4.27 10.28
C SER A 79 -8.19 3.50 11.20
N SER A 80 -8.73 4.17 12.23
CA SER A 80 -9.76 3.61 13.10
C SER A 80 -11.15 3.51 12.45
N VAL A 81 -11.31 4.14 11.28
CA VAL A 81 -12.55 4.09 10.48
C VAL A 81 -12.31 3.21 9.26
N MET A 82 -13.25 2.33 8.97
CA MET A 82 -13.17 1.46 7.79
C MET A 82 -13.13 2.26 6.48
N PRO A 83 -12.43 1.79 5.44
CA PRO A 83 -12.47 2.42 4.14
C PRO A 83 -13.88 2.37 3.55
N ILE A 84 -14.25 3.41 2.83
CA ILE A 84 -15.55 3.51 2.16
C ILE A 84 -15.64 2.66 0.88
N GLN A 85 -14.49 2.37 0.29
CA GLN A 85 -14.38 1.57 -0.95
C GLN A 85 -14.73 0.11 -0.65
N LYS A 86 -15.82 -0.38 -1.22
CA LYS A 86 -16.33 -1.74 -0.96
C LYS A 86 -15.44 -2.85 -1.51
N ASP A 87 -14.67 -2.56 -2.54
CA ASP A 87 -13.69 -3.44 -3.18
C ASP A 87 -12.34 -3.48 -2.45
N HIS A 88 -12.14 -2.65 -1.42
CA HIS A 88 -10.92 -2.67 -0.61
C HIS A 88 -10.70 -4.05 0.04
N LEU A 89 -9.45 -4.54 0.07
CA LEU A 89 -9.09 -5.87 0.56
C LEU A 89 -9.56 -6.15 2.00
N ILE A 90 -9.66 -5.12 2.84
CA ILE A 90 -10.17 -5.26 4.22
C ILE A 90 -11.63 -5.77 4.26
N HIS A 91 -12.41 -5.51 3.20
CA HIS A 91 -13.78 -5.98 3.07
C HIS A 91 -13.85 -7.33 2.35
N THR A 92 -13.02 -7.48 1.30
CA THR A 92 -13.14 -8.57 0.33
C THR A 92 -12.21 -9.76 0.60
N ARG A 93 -11.14 -9.56 1.39
CA ARG A 93 -10.10 -10.58 1.66
C ARG A 93 -9.67 -10.58 3.13
N LYS A 94 -10.60 -10.78 4.03
CA LYS A 94 -10.34 -10.84 5.48
C LYS A 94 -9.39 -11.98 5.85
N ASP A 95 -9.42 -13.05 5.09
CA ASP A 95 -8.55 -14.21 5.19
C ASP A 95 -7.07 -13.90 4.89
N TRP A 96 -6.79 -12.80 4.20
CA TRP A 96 -5.43 -12.35 3.89
C TRP A 96 -4.78 -11.52 5.00
N ILE A 97 -5.57 -11.07 5.99
CA ILE A 97 -5.08 -10.19 7.06
C ILE A 97 -4.22 -11.00 8.03
N ASP A 98 -3.07 -10.45 8.40
CA ASP A 98 -2.19 -11.06 9.38
C ASP A 98 -2.75 -10.94 10.80
N SER A 99 -2.31 -11.85 11.67
CA SER A 99 -2.81 -11.96 13.02
C SER A 99 -1.72 -12.39 13.99
N ASN A 100 -1.85 -11.97 15.25
CA ASN A 100 -1.06 -12.44 16.38
C ASN A 100 -1.73 -13.59 17.13
N THR A 101 -2.85 -14.11 16.62
CA THR A 101 -3.62 -15.21 17.18
C THR A 101 -4.13 -16.14 16.09
N THR A 102 -4.35 -17.41 16.43
CA THR A 102 -5.00 -18.39 15.56
C THR A 102 -6.53 -18.32 15.59
N SER A 103 -7.11 -17.54 16.51
CA SER A 103 -8.55 -17.29 16.59
C SER A 103 -9.02 -16.35 15.48
N PRO A 104 -10.32 -16.35 15.14
CA PRO A 104 -10.86 -15.43 14.18
C PRO A 104 -10.55 -13.96 14.51
N LEU A 105 -10.04 -13.22 13.54
CA LEU A 105 -9.61 -11.84 13.72
C LEU A 105 -10.81 -10.90 13.93
N ASN A 106 -10.82 -10.19 15.05
CA ASN A 106 -11.76 -9.11 15.30
C ASN A 106 -11.23 -7.80 14.69
N ILE A 107 -11.46 -7.59 13.40
CA ILE A 107 -10.98 -6.41 12.66
C ILE A 107 -11.37 -5.10 13.35
N MET A 108 -12.61 -4.96 13.82
CA MET A 108 -13.06 -3.73 14.49
C MET A 108 -12.35 -3.51 15.82
N GLY A 109 -12.04 -4.57 16.55
CA GLY A 109 -11.24 -4.52 17.78
C GLY A 109 -9.81 -4.06 17.50
N GLU A 110 -9.19 -4.59 16.45
CA GLU A 110 -7.84 -4.18 16.03
C GLU A 110 -7.81 -2.71 15.57
N LEU A 111 -8.78 -2.26 14.78
CA LEU A 111 -8.85 -0.86 14.35
C LEU A 111 -9.06 0.12 15.51
N LYS A 112 -9.73 -0.28 16.60
CA LYS A 112 -9.82 0.54 17.81
C LYS A 112 -8.45 0.76 18.47
N LYS A 113 -7.55 -0.23 18.43
CA LYS A 113 -6.17 -0.09 18.92
C LYS A 113 -5.41 1.00 18.17
N SER A 114 -5.61 1.10 16.84
CA SER A 114 -5.04 2.16 16.00
C SER A 114 -5.43 3.58 16.47
N ARG A 115 -6.67 3.75 16.96
CA ARG A 115 -7.15 5.04 17.49
C ARG A 115 -6.40 5.49 18.74
N ILE A 116 -5.99 4.54 19.58
CA ILE A 116 -5.39 4.83 20.89
C ILE A 116 -3.86 5.00 20.77
N LYS A 117 -3.27 4.73 19.60
CA LYS A 117 -1.79 4.68 19.39
C LYS A 117 -1.07 3.85 20.47
N SER A 118 -1.76 2.89 21.08
CA SER A 118 -1.21 2.11 22.16
C SER A 118 -0.24 1.06 21.65
N ASN A 119 0.94 0.98 22.25
CA ASN A 119 1.91 -0.11 22.07
C ASN A 119 2.48 -0.27 20.65
N GLY A 120 2.67 0.82 19.89
CA GLY A 120 3.29 0.75 18.57
C GLY A 120 2.41 0.11 17.49
N PHE A 121 1.11 -0.02 17.70
CA PHE A 121 0.20 -0.56 16.71
C PHE A 121 0.07 0.41 15.51
N GLU A 122 0.61 0.00 14.37
CA GLU A 122 0.66 0.80 13.15
C GLU A 122 -0.57 0.62 12.26
N GLY A 123 -1.30 -0.49 12.41
CA GLY A 123 -2.47 -0.82 11.61
C GLY A 123 -2.60 -2.32 11.32
N LEU A 124 -3.51 -2.66 10.43
CA LEU A 124 -3.69 -4.01 9.92
C LEU A 124 -2.71 -4.26 8.77
N TYR A 125 -2.15 -5.45 8.74
CA TYR A 125 -1.23 -5.90 7.70
C TYR A 125 -1.81 -7.08 6.92
N LEU A 126 -1.46 -7.18 5.65
CA LEU A 126 -1.58 -8.42 4.88
C LEU A 126 -0.54 -9.41 5.38
N SER A 127 -0.88 -10.69 5.42
CA SER A 127 0.04 -11.72 5.88
C SER A 127 1.09 -12.07 4.82
N PRO A 128 2.40 -11.83 5.07
CA PRO A 128 3.45 -12.13 4.11
C PRO A 128 3.55 -13.61 3.75
N GLY A 129 3.16 -14.50 4.66
CA GLY A 129 3.15 -15.94 4.43
C GLY A 129 1.93 -16.48 3.69
N HIS A 130 0.90 -15.67 3.46
CA HIS A 130 -0.30 -16.10 2.75
C HIS A 130 -0.03 -16.21 1.23
N PRO A 131 -0.31 -17.38 0.58
CA PRO A 131 0.13 -17.65 -0.79
C PRO A 131 -0.45 -16.70 -1.84
N ASN A 132 -1.66 -16.16 -1.63
CA ASN A 132 -2.32 -15.26 -2.57
C ASN A 132 -1.97 -13.78 -2.37
N VAL A 133 -1.46 -13.39 -1.21
CA VAL A 133 -1.07 -12.00 -0.93
C VAL A 133 0.06 -11.58 -1.85
N ASN A 134 1.14 -12.36 -1.90
CA ASN A 134 2.30 -12.04 -2.75
C ASN A 134 1.95 -12.08 -4.25
N LYS A 135 1.06 -13.00 -4.67
CA LYS A 135 0.55 -13.03 -6.04
C LYS A 135 -0.21 -11.74 -6.40
N HIS A 136 -1.01 -11.23 -5.47
CA HIS A 136 -1.74 -9.96 -5.66
C HIS A 136 -0.79 -8.77 -5.70
N LEU A 137 0.13 -8.66 -4.74
CA LEU A 137 1.11 -7.58 -4.67
C LEU A 137 1.99 -7.54 -5.91
N LEU A 138 2.41 -8.70 -6.42
CA LEU A 138 3.16 -8.79 -7.67
C LEU A 138 2.39 -8.21 -8.87
N LYS A 139 1.07 -8.40 -8.94
CA LYS A 139 0.24 -7.78 -10.00
C LYS A 139 0.23 -6.26 -9.86
N VAL A 140 0.12 -5.74 -8.63
CA VAL A 140 0.16 -4.30 -8.35
C VAL A 140 1.51 -3.70 -8.75
N PHE A 141 2.63 -4.39 -8.45
CA PHE A 141 3.97 -3.91 -8.80
C PHE A 141 4.19 -3.91 -10.32
N LYS A 142 3.78 -5.00 -10.98
CA LYS A 142 3.87 -5.10 -12.44
C LYS A 142 3.05 -4.02 -13.13
N GLU A 143 1.82 -3.78 -12.69
CA GLU A 143 0.96 -2.73 -13.22
C GLU A 143 1.66 -1.36 -13.22
N LEU A 144 2.34 -1.00 -12.13
CA LEU A 144 3.06 0.27 -12.03
C LEU A 144 4.24 0.34 -13.00
N VAL A 145 5.05 -0.73 -13.07
CA VAL A 145 6.23 -0.77 -13.94
C VAL A 145 5.85 -0.84 -15.43
N GLU A 146 4.75 -1.50 -15.76
CA GLU A 146 4.31 -1.68 -17.14
C GLU A 146 3.55 -0.47 -17.69
N ASN A 147 2.79 0.24 -16.83
CA ASN A 147 1.89 1.31 -17.28
C ASN A 147 2.43 2.74 -17.04
N TYR A 148 3.46 2.89 -16.22
CA TYR A 148 4.00 4.20 -15.85
C TYR A 148 5.50 4.28 -16.08
N ASP A 149 5.96 5.37 -16.69
CA ASP A 149 7.39 5.63 -16.95
C ASP A 149 8.10 6.11 -15.67
N ILE A 150 8.18 5.24 -14.68
CA ILE A 150 8.84 5.47 -13.39
C ILE A 150 10.31 5.09 -13.45
N ASP A 151 11.15 5.79 -12.67
CA ASP A 151 12.59 5.51 -12.58
C ASP A 151 12.94 4.50 -11.48
N GLY A 152 12.04 4.24 -10.56
CA GLY A 152 12.25 3.26 -9.49
C GLY A 152 11.02 2.96 -8.67
N LEU A 153 11.05 1.79 -8.02
CA LEU A 153 10.01 1.27 -7.14
C LEU A 153 10.60 1.13 -5.73
N HIS A 154 10.01 1.84 -4.75
CA HIS A 154 10.38 1.77 -3.35
C HIS A 154 9.33 0.98 -2.57
N LEU A 155 9.72 -0.17 -2.03
CA LEU A 155 8.85 -1.06 -1.25
C LEU A 155 9.09 -0.81 0.24
N ASP A 156 8.10 -0.21 0.90
CA ASP A 156 8.10 0.00 2.33
C ASP A 156 7.14 -0.99 3.02
N TYR A 157 7.22 -1.10 4.36
CA TYR A 157 6.41 -2.05 5.14
C TYR A 157 6.50 -3.50 4.60
N ILE A 158 7.68 -3.89 4.09
CA ILE A 158 7.94 -5.24 3.57
C ILE A 158 8.34 -6.19 4.71
N ARG A 159 7.47 -6.30 5.71
CA ARG A 159 7.69 -7.03 6.95
C ARG A 159 6.38 -7.46 7.59
N PHE A 160 6.45 -8.34 8.57
CA PHE A 160 5.37 -8.55 9.54
C PHE A 160 5.15 -7.29 10.38
N HIS A 161 3.99 -7.17 11.04
CA HIS A 161 3.71 -6.07 11.96
C HIS A 161 4.78 -6.02 13.07
N ASP A 162 4.95 -7.15 13.78
CA ASP A 162 6.00 -7.38 14.77
C ASP A 162 6.26 -8.90 14.95
N SER A 163 7.13 -9.27 15.89
CA SER A 163 7.50 -10.66 16.15
C SER A 163 6.37 -11.55 16.67
N GLY A 164 5.26 -10.97 17.16
CA GLY A 164 4.08 -11.71 17.62
C GLY A 164 3.12 -12.13 16.50
N TYR A 165 3.28 -11.54 15.32
CA TYR A 165 2.40 -11.76 14.16
C TYR A 165 2.84 -12.96 13.30
N GLY A 166 2.12 -13.25 12.22
CA GLY A 166 2.39 -14.39 11.34
C GLY A 166 1.53 -15.62 11.67
N LYS A 167 0.51 -15.47 12.50
CA LYS A 167 -0.38 -16.58 12.91
C LYS A 167 -1.63 -16.72 12.03
N ASN A 168 -1.65 -16.10 10.85
CA ASN A 168 -2.69 -16.35 9.86
C ASN A 168 -2.75 -17.85 9.53
N PRO A 169 -3.93 -18.51 9.57
CA PRO A 169 -4.05 -19.97 9.37
C PRO A 169 -3.48 -20.47 8.04
N TYR A 170 -3.64 -19.70 6.96
CA TYR A 170 -3.10 -20.06 5.63
C TYR A 170 -1.58 -19.96 5.60
N SER A 171 -1.00 -18.98 6.30
CA SER A 171 0.45 -18.85 6.43
C SER A 171 1.06 -19.99 7.22
N ILE A 172 0.42 -20.40 8.33
CA ILE A 172 0.84 -21.56 9.11
C ILE A 172 0.75 -22.85 8.28
N ALA A 173 -0.35 -23.04 7.53
CA ALA A 173 -0.51 -24.19 6.66
C ALA A 173 0.56 -24.25 5.57
N ASN A 174 0.89 -23.09 4.97
CA ASN A 174 1.94 -22.99 3.96
C ASN A 174 3.32 -23.30 4.52
N TYR A 175 3.65 -22.78 5.68
CA TYR A 175 4.90 -23.09 6.41
C TYR A 175 5.06 -24.58 6.73
N ARG A 176 3.98 -25.22 7.21
CA ARG A 176 3.99 -26.66 7.52
C ARG A 176 4.22 -27.51 6.26
N LYS A 177 3.61 -27.15 5.13
CA LYS A 177 3.85 -27.83 3.84
C LYS A 177 5.31 -27.72 3.41
N PHE A 178 5.90 -26.54 3.53
CA PHE A 178 7.31 -26.32 3.18
C PHE A 178 8.24 -27.21 4.04
N ASN A 179 8.06 -27.20 5.35
CA ASN A 179 8.91 -28.02 6.26
C ASN A 179 8.68 -29.53 6.15
N ALA A 180 7.52 -29.98 5.65
CA ALA A 180 7.28 -31.41 5.41
C ALA A 180 7.90 -31.92 4.10
N SER A 181 8.37 -30.99 3.24
CA SER A 181 8.98 -31.29 1.93
C SER A 181 10.51 -31.18 1.95
N THR A 182 11.09 -30.75 3.09
CA THR A 182 12.52 -30.70 3.38
C THR A 182 12.90 -31.78 4.37
#